data_b0498bc19ae02b31be403420ce13c908
#
_entry.id   b0498bc19ae02b31be403420ce13c908
#
_cell.length_a   1.000
_cell.length_b   1.000
_cell.length_c   1.000
_cell.angle_alpha   90.00
_cell.angle_beta   90.00
_cell.angle_gamma   90.00
#
_symmetry.space_group_name_H-M   'P 1'
#
loop_
_entity.id
_entity.type
_entity.pdbx_description
1 polymer ?
#
loop_
_entity_poly.entity_id
_entity_poly.type
_entity_poly.pdbx_seq_one_letter_code
_entity_poly.pdbx_strand_id
1 'polypeptide(L)'
;MYFDYYYLILVVPALIISSLAQIFVKSSFAKYSKKMSQRNITGTQAAAYLLKVNSITDVKLGRIKGNLTDHFSPSEKVLRLSDSTFDSTSIAAIGVAAHETGHAIQHAKKYFPLTFRNMLVPVANIGSSAGPWLAIFGIAMSFPILTDIGILLFAGSVAFYVITLPVEFNASNRAIKILKQNNILSAEELKGVKKVLSAAAMTYVGSALVAMANLLRLILVSKNRKR
;
A
#
# COMPACT_ATOMS: atom_id res chain seq x y z
N MET A 1 -20.39 12.94 -28.51
CA MET A 1 -19.39 12.82 -27.43
C MET A 1 -20.15 12.80 -26.11
N TYR A 2 -20.39 11.61 -25.52
CA TYR A 2 -21.11 11.52 -24.23
C TYR A 2 -20.16 12.02 -23.14
N PHE A 3 -20.48 13.14 -22.55
CA PHE A 3 -19.78 13.69 -21.40
C PHE A 3 -20.09 12.80 -20.20
N ASP A 4 -19.10 12.08 -19.70
CA ASP A 4 -19.27 11.17 -18.57
C ASP A 4 -19.29 11.96 -17.26
N TYR A 5 -20.47 12.50 -16.93
CA TYR A 5 -20.71 13.29 -15.73
C TYR A 5 -20.25 12.56 -14.44
N TYR A 6 -20.45 11.23 -14.38
CA TYR A 6 -20.01 10.45 -13.22
C TYR A 6 -18.48 10.43 -13.06
N TYR A 7 -17.74 10.51 -14.18
CA TYR A 7 -16.28 10.62 -14.11
C TYR A 7 -15.86 11.89 -13.37
N LEU A 8 -16.46 13.02 -13.67
CA LEU A 8 -16.14 14.30 -13.05
C LEU A 8 -16.50 14.34 -11.58
N ILE A 9 -17.64 13.77 -11.20
CA ILE A 9 -18.11 13.87 -9.81
C ILE A 9 -17.49 12.82 -8.91
N LEU A 10 -17.24 11.61 -9.40
CA LEU A 10 -16.73 10.51 -8.59
C LEU A 10 -15.22 10.33 -8.72
N VAL A 11 -14.72 10.28 -9.96
CA VAL A 11 -13.33 9.86 -10.21
C VAL A 11 -12.37 11.03 -10.04
N VAL A 12 -12.70 12.21 -10.54
CA VAL A 12 -11.81 13.38 -10.45
C VAL A 12 -11.51 13.76 -8.98
N PRO A 13 -12.48 13.87 -8.06
CA PRO A 13 -12.18 14.12 -6.65
C PRO A 13 -11.31 13.03 -6.02
N ALA A 14 -11.56 11.75 -6.32
CA ALA A 14 -10.75 10.65 -5.83
C ALA A 14 -9.30 10.73 -6.35
N LEU A 15 -9.10 11.11 -7.61
CA LEU A 15 -7.78 11.33 -8.20
C LEU A 15 -7.05 12.50 -7.52
N ILE A 16 -7.74 13.59 -7.21
CA ILE A 16 -7.16 14.74 -6.48
C ILE A 16 -6.69 14.27 -5.10
N ILE A 17 -7.53 13.56 -4.34
CA ILE A 17 -7.18 13.03 -3.02
C ILE A 17 -5.97 12.09 -3.12
N SER A 18 -5.95 11.19 -4.10
CA SER A 18 -4.84 10.26 -4.32
C SER A 18 -3.55 11.01 -4.66
N SER A 19 -3.63 12.05 -5.50
CA SER A 19 -2.47 12.87 -5.87
C SER A 19 -1.92 13.66 -4.66
N LEU A 20 -2.79 14.22 -3.83
CA LEU A 20 -2.40 14.89 -2.59
C LEU A 20 -1.72 13.91 -1.62
N ALA A 21 -2.23 12.69 -1.49
CA ALA A 21 -1.59 11.64 -0.68
C ALA A 21 -0.17 11.31 -1.19
N GLN A 22 0.03 11.24 -2.52
CA GLN A 22 1.35 11.04 -3.13
C GLN A 22 2.33 12.19 -2.82
N ILE A 23 1.87 13.43 -2.88
CA ILE A 23 2.67 14.60 -2.52
C ILE A 23 3.01 14.55 -1.02
N PHE A 24 2.03 14.20 -0.18
CA PHE A 24 2.19 14.17 1.27
C PHE A 24 3.20 13.10 1.72
N VAL A 25 3.19 11.91 1.12
CA VAL A 25 4.17 10.86 1.48
C VAL A 25 5.58 11.28 1.05
N LYS A 26 5.75 11.82 -0.16
CA LYS A 26 7.06 12.29 -0.64
C LYS A 26 7.63 13.40 0.23
N SER A 27 6.80 14.40 0.59
CA SER A 27 7.23 15.51 1.44
C SER A 27 7.54 15.07 2.88
N SER A 28 6.72 14.17 3.45
CA SER A 28 6.95 13.61 4.78
C SER A 28 8.24 12.79 4.81
N PHE A 29 8.45 11.91 3.84
CA PHE A 29 9.68 11.13 3.72
C PHE A 29 10.90 12.06 3.58
N ALA A 30 10.88 13.01 2.66
CA ALA A 30 11.98 13.96 2.45
C ALA A 30 12.31 14.78 3.70
N LYS A 31 11.28 15.19 4.48
CA LYS A 31 11.47 15.90 5.75
C LYS A 31 12.18 15.05 6.79
N TYR A 32 11.75 13.81 6.99
CA TYR A 32 12.26 12.93 8.05
C TYR A 32 13.48 12.13 7.63
N SER A 33 13.83 12.07 6.34
CA SER A 33 15.11 11.57 5.83
C SER A 33 16.29 12.48 6.19
N LYS A 34 16.04 13.75 6.49
CA LYS A 34 17.05 14.71 6.92
C LYS A 34 17.29 14.66 8.45
N LYS A 35 16.49 13.92 9.20
CA LYS A 35 16.58 13.80 10.65
C LYS A 35 17.20 12.46 11.01
N MET A 36 18.45 12.48 11.48
CA MET A 36 19.14 11.29 11.94
C MET A 36 18.61 10.84 13.30
N SER A 37 18.59 9.54 13.54
CA SER A 37 18.21 8.98 14.84
C SER A 37 19.34 9.19 15.86
N GLN A 38 18.97 9.40 17.12
CA GLN A 38 19.95 9.58 18.22
C GLN A 38 20.86 8.35 18.41
N ARG A 39 20.34 7.16 18.11
CA ARG A 39 21.12 5.92 18.18
C ARG A 39 22.01 5.68 16.98
N ASN A 40 21.91 6.48 15.93
CA ASN A 40 22.70 6.40 14.71
C ASN A 40 22.74 4.98 14.07
N ILE A 41 21.66 4.19 14.22
CA ILE A 41 21.52 2.88 13.61
C ILE A 41 20.95 3.00 12.20
N THR A 42 21.37 2.15 11.28
CA THR A 42 20.84 2.13 9.93
C THR A 42 19.48 1.44 9.83
N GLY A 43 18.76 1.65 8.73
CA GLY A 43 17.52 0.91 8.44
C GLY A 43 17.72 -0.60 8.46
N THR A 44 18.86 -1.08 7.89
CA THR A 44 19.20 -2.51 7.89
C THR A 44 19.45 -3.02 9.31
N GLN A 45 20.19 -2.28 10.14
CA GLN A 45 20.43 -2.67 11.53
C GLN A 45 19.14 -2.70 12.34
N ALA A 46 18.25 -1.72 12.11
CA ALA A 46 16.94 -1.71 12.75
C ALA A 46 16.11 -2.93 12.32
N ALA A 47 16.02 -3.24 11.03
CA ALA A 47 15.29 -4.42 10.53
C ALA A 47 15.86 -5.72 11.09
N ALA A 48 17.21 -5.90 11.08
CA ALA A 48 17.88 -7.08 11.64
C ALA A 48 17.55 -7.28 13.12
N TYR A 49 17.64 -6.21 13.90
CA TYR A 49 17.28 -6.25 15.32
C TYR A 49 15.82 -6.61 15.54
N LEU A 50 14.90 -5.99 14.77
CA LEU A 50 13.46 -6.22 14.91
C LEU A 50 13.04 -7.62 14.47
N LEU A 51 13.65 -8.20 13.44
CA LEU A 51 13.46 -9.61 13.07
C LEU A 51 13.91 -10.54 14.22
N LYS A 52 15.11 -10.28 14.76
CA LYS A 52 15.67 -11.08 15.86
C LYS A 52 14.80 -11.08 17.11
N VAL A 53 14.33 -9.92 17.57
CA VAL A 53 13.48 -9.84 18.79
C VAL A 53 12.08 -10.42 18.59
N ASN A 54 11.65 -10.62 17.33
CA ASN A 54 10.41 -11.33 17.00
C ASN A 54 10.63 -12.81 16.65
N SER A 55 11.85 -13.35 16.89
CA SER A 55 12.23 -14.75 16.61
C SER A 55 12.05 -15.16 15.14
N ILE A 56 12.25 -14.21 14.22
CA ILE A 56 12.18 -14.44 12.76
C ILE A 56 13.62 -14.61 12.28
N THR A 57 14.06 -15.84 12.04
CA THR A 57 15.45 -16.20 11.67
C THR A 57 15.59 -16.63 10.23
N ASP A 58 14.50 -16.86 9.54
CA ASP A 58 14.45 -17.36 8.17
C ASP A 58 14.25 -16.28 7.11
N VAL A 59 14.21 -15.00 7.51
CA VAL A 59 14.11 -13.85 6.62
C VAL A 59 15.50 -13.22 6.43
N LYS A 60 15.95 -13.15 5.18
CA LYS A 60 17.21 -12.50 4.80
C LYS A 60 17.00 -11.01 4.56
N LEU A 61 18.02 -10.21 4.78
CA LEU A 61 18.04 -8.79 4.43
C LEU A 61 18.76 -8.61 3.09
N GLY A 62 18.17 -7.83 2.20
CA GLY A 62 18.72 -7.53 0.87
C GLY A 62 18.63 -6.04 0.56
N ARG A 63 19.46 -5.58 -0.39
CA ARG A 63 19.39 -4.23 -0.94
C ARG A 63 18.69 -4.25 -2.28
N ILE A 64 17.90 -3.22 -2.57
CA ILE A 64 17.26 -3.01 -3.87
C ILE A 64 17.51 -1.58 -4.35
N LYS A 65 17.74 -1.41 -5.65
CA LYS A 65 17.94 -0.09 -6.26
C LYS A 65 16.67 0.77 -6.17
N GLY A 66 16.87 2.07 -6.00
CA GLY A 66 15.81 3.07 -6.05
C GLY A 66 15.50 3.71 -4.70
N ASN A 67 14.42 4.51 -4.68
CA ASN A 67 13.93 5.20 -3.49
C ASN A 67 12.51 4.74 -3.20
N LEU A 68 12.24 4.37 -1.94
CA LEU A 68 10.92 3.87 -1.51
C LEU A 68 10.46 2.63 -2.29
N THR A 69 11.41 1.79 -2.70
CA THR A 69 11.16 0.48 -3.33
C THR A 69 11.25 -0.67 -2.32
N ASP A 70 11.30 -0.31 -1.06
CA ASP A 70 11.36 -1.24 0.07
C ASP A 70 10.18 -2.21 0.03
N HIS A 71 10.43 -3.49 0.31
CA HIS A 71 9.38 -4.49 0.39
C HIS A 71 9.84 -5.78 1.07
N PHE A 72 8.89 -6.49 1.65
CA PHE A 72 9.07 -7.86 2.09
C PHE A 72 8.52 -8.84 1.03
N SER A 73 9.34 -9.80 0.59
CA SER A 73 8.94 -10.90 -0.30
C SER A 73 8.69 -12.17 0.51
N PRO A 74 7.42 -12.58 0.73
CA PRO A 74 7.11 -13.79 1.48
C PRO A 74 7.60 -15.07 0.81
N SER A 75 7.53 -15.13 -0.53
CA SER A 75 7.94 -16.30 -1.32
C SER A 75 9.43 -16.56 -1.28
N GLU A 76 10.23 -15.49 -1.30
CA GLU A 76 11.69 -15.58 -1.25
C GLU A 76 12.23 -15.50 0.19
N LYS A 77 11.38 -15.13 1.15
CA LYS A 77 11.75 -14.82 2.53
C LYS A 77 12.90 -13.80 2.62
N VAL A 78 12.74 -12.71 1.85
CA VAL A 78 13.71 -11.62 1.80
C VAL A 78 13.01 -10.29 2.10
N LEU A 79 13.56 -9.51 3.01
CA LEU A 79 13.19 -8.13 3.25
C LEU A 79 14.21 -7.25 2.53
N ARG A 80 13.76 -6.58 1.45
CA ARG A 80 14.60 -5.70 0.63
C ARG A 80 14.39 -4.26 1.02
N LEU A 81 15.51 -3.58 1.29
CA LEU A 81 15.54 -2.16 1.61
C LEU A 81 16.16 -1.38 0.44
N SER A 82 15.55 -0.26 0.09
CA SER A 82 15.98 0.62 -0.99
C SER A 82 17.26 1.38 -0.62
N ASP A 83 17.91 1.98 -1.62
CA ASP A 83 19.13 2.78 -1.42
C ASP A 83 18.92 3.92 -0.41
N SER A 84 17.72 4.49 -0.37
CA SER A 84 17.37 5.55 0.58
C SER A 84 17.15 5.06 2.02
N THR A 85 17.05 3.74 2.23
CA THR A 85 16.71 3.13 3.52
C THR A 85 17.85 2.27 4.06
N PHE A 86 18.55 1.53 3.21
CA PHE A 86 19.46 0.45 3.60
C PHE A 86 20.55 0.90 4.56
N ASP A 87 21.35 1.91 4.19
CA ASP A 87 22.46 2.44 4.98
C ASP A 87 22.11 3.76 5.71
N SER A 88 20.90 4.25 5.55
CA SER A 88 20.48 5.51 6.14
C SER A 88 20.15 5.35 7.62
N THR A 89 20.66 6.27 8.44
CA THR A 89 20.39 6.36 9.88
C THR A 89 19.21 7.31 10.20
N SER A 90 18.49 7.76 9.18
CA SER A 90 17.38 8.69 9.35
C SER A 90 16.17 8.05 10.02
N ILE A 91 15.36 8.88 10.68
CA ILE A 91 14.10 8.48 11.30
C ILE A 91 13.15 7.86 10.26
N ALA A 92 13.13 8.43 9.04
CA ALA A 92 12.30 7.90 7.95
C ALA A 92 12.74 6.49 7.53
N ALA A 93 14.06 6.27 7.34
CA ALA A 93 14.61 4.98 6.96
C ALA A 93 14.31 3.89 8.00
N ILE A 94 14.54 4.19 9.29
CA ILE A 94 14.21 3.27 10.38
C ILE A 94 12.70 2.96 10.40
N GLY A 95 11.86 3.97 10.18
CA GLY A 95 10.40 3.78 10.11
C GLY A 95 9.96 2.85 8.98
N VAL A 96 10.52 3.04 7.77
CA VAL A 96 10.25 2.19 6.60
C VAL A 96 10.75 0.78 6.83
N ALA A 97 12.00 0.61 7.30
CA ALA A 97 12.56 -0.71 7.61
C ALA A 97 11.75 -1.46 8.67
N ALA A 98 11.23 -0.75 9.68
CA ALA A 98 10.34 -1.32 10.69
C ALA A 98 8.98 -1.70 10.11
N HIS A 99 8.46 -0.93 9.14
CA HIS A 99 7.21 -1.25 8.44
C HIS A 99 7.32 -2.56 7.64
N GLU A 100 8.40 -2.72 6.86
CA GLU A 100 8.66 -3.95 6.12
C GLU A 100 8.87 -5.15 7.06
N THR A 101 9.52 -4.92 8.20
CA THR A 101 9.59 -5.93 9.28
C THR A 101 8.19 -6.25 9.83
N GLY A 102 7.29 -5.27 9.89
CA GLY A 102 5.88 -5.46 10.23
C GLY A 102 5.18 -6.48 9.32
N HIS A 103 5.45 -6.42 8.00
CA HIS A 103 4.95 -7.43 7.04
C HIS A 103 5.57 -8.80 7.25
N ALA A 104 6.86 -8.89 7.55
CA ALA A 104 7.51 -10.15 7.89
C ALA A 104 6.88 -10.78 9.15
N ILE A 105 6.56 -9.97 10.17
CA ILE A 105 5.87 -10.42 11.39
C ILE A 105 4.43 -10.86 11.08
N GLN A 106 3.71 -10.14 10.23
CA GLN A 106 2.37 -10.57 9.77
C GLN A 106 2.43 -11.93 9.10
N HIS A 107 3.40 -12.13 8.22
CA HIS A 107 3.61 -13.41 7.52
C HIS A 107 3.92 -14.53 8.51
N ALA A 108 4.90 -14.35 9.40
CA ALA A 108 5.31 -15.33 10.41
C ALA A 108 4.14 -15.70 11.35
N LYS A 109 3.27 -14.73 11.68
CA LYS A 109 2.08 -14.95 12.54
C LYS A 109 0.83 -15.36 11.76
N LYS A 110 0.93 -15.67 10.48
CA LYS A 110 -0.19 -16.06 9.61
C LYS A 110 -1.37 -15.09 9.72
N TYR A 111 -1.10 -13.80 9.68
CA TYR A 111 -2.13 -12.76 9.80
C TYR A 111 -3.16 -12.90 8.69
N PHE A 112 -4.40 -13.27 9.03
CA PHE A 112 -5.44 -13.63 8.07
C PHE A 112 -5.68 -12.60 6.96
N PRO A 113 -5.78 -11.27 7.22
CA PRO A 113 -5.97 -10.31 6.14
C PRO A 113 -4.83 -10.29 5.12
N LEU A 114 -3.57 -10.52 5.54
CA LEU A 114 -2.44 -10.63 4.62
C LEU A 114 -2.55 -11.88 3.74
N THR A 115 -2.92 -13.01 4.33
CA THR A 115 -3.11 -14.27 3.58
C THR A 115 -4.22 -14.11 2.56
N PHE A 116 -5.34 -13.53 2.97
CA PHE A 116 -6.50 -13.30 2.11
C PHE A 116 -6.18 -12.29 0.97
N ARG A 117 -5.50 -11.19 1.30
CA ARG A 117 -4.99 -10.25 0.29
C ARG A 117 -4.13 -10.97 -0.76
N ASN A 118 -3.21 -11.83 -0.33
CA ASN A 118 -2.31 -12.53 -1.25
C ASN A 118 -3.06 -13.50 -2.18
N MET A 119 -4.12 -14.12 -1.73
CA MET A 119 -5.00 -14.97 -2.57
C MET A 119 -5.73 -14.14 -3.64
N LEU A 120 -6.01 -12.88 -3.37
CA LEU A 120 -6.70 -11.99 -4.32
C LEU A 120 -5.77 -11.37 -5.38
N VAL A 121 -4.45 -11.50 -5.26
CA VAL A 121 -3.48 -10.91 -6.22
C VAL A 121 -3.78 -11.30 -7.67
N PRO A 122 -4.00 -12.58 -8.04
CA PRO A 122 -4.31 -12.95 -9.43
C PRO A 122 -5.62 -12.29 -9.92
N VAL A 123 -6.65 -12.29 -9.06
CA VAL A 123 -7.95 -11.65 -9.37
C VAL A 123 -7.78 -10.15 -9.55
N ALA A 124 -6.99 -9.52 -8.69
CA ALA A 124 -6.72 -8.09 -8.76
C ALA A 124 -5.97 -7.72 -10.05
N ASN A 125 -4.98 -8.49 -10.45
CA ASN A 125 -4.20 -8.24 -11.66
C ASN A 125 -5.06 -8.32 -12.92
N ILE A 126 -5.86 -9.38 -13.07
CA ILE A 126 -6.77 -9.55 -14.20
C ILE A 126 -7.88 -8.50 -14.13
N GLY A 127 -8.49 -8.34 -12.97
CA GLY A 127 -9.63 -7.45 -12.78
C GLY A 127 -9.29 -5.98 -13.00
N SER A 128 -8.11 -5.51 -12.58
CA SER A 128 -7.71 -4.12 -12.79
C SER A 128 -7.28 -3.81 -14.22
N SER A 129 -6.72 -4.78 -14.92
CA SER A 129 -6.26 -4.61 -16.31
C SER A 129 -7.37 -4.83 -17.33
N ALA A 130 -8.11 -5.94 -17.24
CA ALA A 130 -9.13 -6.31 -18.23
C ALA A 130 -10.55 -5.83 -17.85
N GLY A 131 -10.88 -5.79 -16.55
CA GLY A 131 -12.24 -5.51 -16.08
C GLY A 131 -12.84 -4.20 -16.62
N PRO A 132 -12.17 -3.04 -16.45
CA PRO A 132 -12.69 -1.76 -16.95
C PRO A 132 -12.88 -1.74 -18.47
N TRP A 133 -11.95 -2.33 -19.24
CA TRP A 133 -12.06 -2.38 -20.68
C TRP A 133 -13.22 -3.25 -21.14
N LEU A 134 -13.41 -4.45 -20.56
CA LEU A 134 -14.54 -5.31 -20.86
C LEU A 134 -15.87 -4.59 -20.55
N ALA A 135 -15.95 -3.90 -19.41
CA ALA A 135 -17.15 -3.16 -19.05
C ALA A 135 -17.42 -2.02 -20.06
N ILE A 136 -16.39 -1.24 -20.43
CA ILE A 136 -16.52 -0.14 -21.39
C ILE A 136 -16.92 -0.64 -22.78
N PHE A 137 -16.27 -1.70 -23.29
CA PHE A 137 -16.64 -2.30 -24.57
C PHE A 137 -18.04 -2.88 -24.56
N GLY A 138 -18.42 -3.58 -23.49
CA GLY A 138 -19.77 -4.10 -23.32
C GLY A 138 -20.83 -2.99 -23.32
N ILE A 139 -20.56 -1.87 -22.66
CA ILE A 139 -21.40 -0.67 -22.69
C ILE A 139 -21.45 -0.10 -24.13
N ALA A 140 -20.31 0.05 -24.80
CA ALA A 140 -20.25 0.64 -26.14
C ALA A 140 -21.00 -0.19 -27.19
N MET A 141 -20.86 -1.50 -27.13
CA MET A 141 -21.50 -2.45 -28.05
C MET A 141 -22.93 -2.84 -27.66
N SER A 142 -23.48 -2.29 -26.58
CA SER A 142 -24.78 -2.67 -26.01
C SER A 142 -24.89 -4.16 -25.72
N PHE A 143 -23.82 -4.75 -25.19
CA PHE A 143 -23.71 -6.16 -24.84
C PHE A 143 -23.66 -6.34 -23.30
N PRO A 144 -24.82 -6.53 -22.64
CA PRO A 144 -24.93 -6.49 -21.17
C PRO A 144 -24.07 -7.52 -20.45
N ILE A 145 -23.98 -8.74 -20.99
CA ILE A 145 -23.22 -9.83 -20.36
C ILE A 145 -21.73 -9.46 -20.26
N LEU A 146 -21.16 -8.88 -21.31
CA LEU A 146 -19.76 -8.45 -21.31
C LEU A 146 -19.53 -7.33 -20.30
N THR A 147 -20.49 -6.39 -20.20
CA THR A 147 -20.45 -5.31 -19.20
C THR A 147 -20.44 -5.88 -17.78
N ASP A 148 -21.35 -6.81 -17.48
CA ASP A 148 -21.51 -7.38 -16.14
C ASP A 148 -20.27 -8.20 -15.74
N ILE A 149 -19.67 -8.97 -16.66
CA ILE A 149 -18.41 -9.68 -16.45
C ILE A 149 -17.27 -8.69 -16.14
N GLY A 150 -17.15 -7.61 -16.92
CA GLY A 150 -16.13 -6.58 -16.70
C GLY A 150 -16.26 -5.91 -15.33
N ILE A 151 -17.49 -5.55 -14.94
CA ILE A 151 -17.78 -4.97 -13.62
C ILE A 151 -17.44 -5.96 -12.50
N LEU A 152 -17.79 -7.24 -12.63
CA LEU A 152 -17.50 -8.27 -11.63
C LEU A 152 -16.00 -8.49 -11.44
N LEU A 153 -15.25 -8.59 -12.53
CA LEU A 153 -13.78 -8.71 -12.48
C LEU A 153 -13.15 -7.49 -11.83
N PHE A 154 -13.61 -6.30 -12.16
CA PHE A 154 -13.09 -5.08 -11.57
C PHE A 154 -13.48 -4.94 -10.08
N ALA A 155 -14.66 -5.43 -9.67
CA ALA A 155 -15.05 -5.49 -8.27
C ALA A 155 -14.09 -6.35 -7.43
N GLY A 156 -13.57 -7.44 -7.99
CA GLY A 156 -12.51 -8.24 -7.37
C GLY A 156 -11.23 -7.44 -7.09
N SER A 157 -10.83 -6.55 -8.01
CA SER A 157 -9.69 -5.64 -7.79
C SER A 157 -10.00 -4.60 -6.71
N VAL A 158 -11.21 -4.07 -6.68
CA VAL A 158 -11.63 -3.13 -5.63
C VAL A 158 -11.57 -3.81 -4.26
N ALA A 159 -12.05 -5.05 -4.16
CA ALA A 159 -11.95 -5.83 -2.93
C ALA A 159 -10.48 -6.00 -2.47
N PHE A 160 -9.56 -6.26 -3.39
CA PHE A 160 -8.12 -6.31 -3.08
C PHE A 160 -7.61 -4.99 -2.50
N TYR A 161 -7.93 -3.83 -3.09
CA TYR A 161 -7.51 -2.53 -2.56
C TYR A 161 -8.07 -2.29 -1.15
N VAL A 162 -9.34 -2.61 -0.91
CA VAL A 162 -9.99 -2.43 0.40
C VAL A 162 -9.36 -3.33 1.46
N ILE A 163 -9.09 -4.60 1.13
CA ILE A 163 -8.47 -5.58 2.06
C ILE A 163 -6.99 -5.23 2.31
N THR A 164 -6.32 -4.55 1.39
CA THR A 164 -4.96 -4.07 1.59
C THR A 164 -4.89 -3.04 2.72
N LEU A 165 -5.91 -2.21 2.94
CA LEU A 165 -5.89 -1.18 3.99
C LEU A 165 -5.64 -1.72 5.40
N PRO A 166 -6.39 -2.70 5.93
CA PRO A 166 -6.10 -3.26 7.26
C PRO A 166 -4.72 -3.93 7.34
N VAL A 167 -4.19 -4.47 6.26
CA VAL A 167 -2.84 -5.05 6.22
C VAL A 167 -1.80 -3.96 6.44
N GLU A 168 -1.89 -2.85 5.70
CA GLU A 168 -0.93 -1.73 5.76
C GLU A 168 -1.01 -0.99 7.10
N PHE A 169 -2.21 -0.69 7.58
CA PHE A 169 -2.40 -0.08 8.90
C PHE A 169 -1.86 -0.97 10.02
N ASN A 170 -2.07 -2.28 9.96
CA ASN A 170 -1.57 -3.21 10.95
C ASN A 170 -0.03 -3.32 10.90
N ALA A 171 0.60 -3.36 9.71
CA ALA A 171 2.05 -3.35 9.57
C ALA A 171 2.67 -2.09 10.19
N SER A 172 2.12 -0.91 9.87
CA SER A 172 2.54 0.38 10.42
C SER A 172 2.39 0.45 11.94
N ASN A 173 1.26 -0.02 12.48
CA ASN A 173 1.03 -0.04 13.93
C ASN A 173 1.99 -1.00 14.64
N ARG A 174 2.29 -2.16 14.05
CA ARG A 174 3.31 -3.09 14.56
C ARG A 174 4.69 -2.42 14.56
N ALA A 175 5.08 -1.77 13.46
CA ALA A 175 6.34 -1.03 13.36
C ALA A 175 6.51 -0.02 14.51
N ILE A 176 5.51 0.85 14.72
CA ILE A 176 5.55 1.86 15.79
C ILE A 176 5.64 1.19 17.17
N LYS A 177 4.83 0.14 17.39
CA LYS A 177 4.79 -0.57 18.67
C LYS A 177 6.12 -1.22 19.01
N ILE A 178 6.74 -1.95 18.08
CA ILE A 178 8.00 -2.65 18.34
C ILE A 178 9.18 -1.69 18.44
N LEU A 179 9.22 -0.60 17.66
CA LEU A 179 10.22 0.47 17.83
C LEU A 179 10.15 1.08 19.23
N LYS A 180 8.93 1.34 19.74
CA LYS A 180 8.70 1.87 21.08
C LYS A 180 9.10 0.87 22.17
N GLN A 181 8.64 -0.38 22.08
CA GLN A 181 8.88 -1.42 23.11
C GLN A 181 10.36 -1.74 23.29
N ASN A 182 11.14 -1.63 22.20
CA ASN A 182 12.58 -1.91 22.23
C ASN A 182 13.44 -0.63 22.41
N ASN A 183 12.82 0.50 22.70
CA ASN A 183 13.47 1.80 22.88
C ASN A 183 14.45 2.16 21.74
N ILE A 184 14.14 1.74 20.50
CA ILE A 184 15.01 2.01 19.33
C ILE A 184 15.03 3.49 19.00
N LEU A 185 13.88 4.14 19.12
CA LEU A 185 13.70 5.57 18.90
C LEU A 185 13.08 6.23 20.14
N SER A 186 13.43 7.48 20.37
CA SER A 186 12.82 8.31 21.39
C SER A 186 11.35 8.62 21.08
N ALA A 187 10.61 9.08 22.07
CA ALA A 187 9.20 9.44 21.89
C ALA A 187 8.98 10.52 20.80
N GLU A 188 9.93 11.46 20.68
CA GLU A 188 9.88 12.51 19.66
C GLU A 188 10.17 11.96 18.25
N GLU A 189 11.15 11.07 18.13
CA GLU A 189 11.47 10.40 16.88
C GLU A 189 10.32 9.52 16.40
N LEU A 190 9.65 8.81 17.32
CA LEU A 190 8.46 8.01 17.01
C LEU A 190 7.31 8.84 16.44
N LYS A 191 7.15 10.11 16.85
CA LYS A 191 6.19 11.01 16.21
C LYS A 191 6.53 11.24 14.73
N GLY A 192 7.82 11.31 14.41
CA GLY A 192 8.31 11.43 13.03
C GLY A 192 7.99 10.17 12.21
N VAL A 193 8.32 8.98 12.74
CA VAL A 193 7.95 7.70 12.11
C VAL A 193 6.45 7.61 11.87
N LYS A 194 5.64 7.94 12.88
CA LYS A 194 4.17 7.90 12.74
C LYS A 194 3.69 8.80 11.60
N LYS A 195 4.27 10.01 11.43
CA LYS A 195 3.91 10.90 10.32
C LYS A 195 4.27 10.32 8.96
N VAL A 196 5.46 9.70 8.82
CA VAL A 196 5.89 9.06 7.57
C VAL A 196 4.98 7.89 7.24
N LEU A 197 4.75 6.98 8.18
CA LEU A 197 3.92 5.80 7.95
C LEU A 197 2.45 6.12 7.74
N SER A 198 1.91 7.13 8.45
CA SER A 198 0.54 7.60 8.20
C SER A 198 0.40 8.23 6.82
N ALA A 199 1.40 9.00 6.36
CA ALA A 199 1.40 9.56 5.02
C ALA A 199 1.46 8.46 3.94
N ALA A 200 2.27 7.40 4.16
CA ALA A 200 2.32 6.24 3.27
C ALA A 200 0.96 5.51 3.24
N ALA A 201 0.33 5.30 4.40
CA ALA A 201 -0.98 4.64 4.47
C ALA A 201 -2.07 5.40 3.70
N MET A 202 -2.02 6.75 3.65
CA MET A 202 -2.96 7.55 2.87
C MET A 202 -2.87 7.31 1.36
N THR A 203 -1.74 6.84 0.83
CA THR A 203 -1.66 6.46 -0.59
C THR A 203 -2.49 5.22 -0.92
N TYR A 204 -2.55 4.26 -0.01
CA TYR A 204 -3.43 3.08 -0.14
C TYR A 204 -4.90 3.48 -0.04
N VAL A 205 -5.25 4.41 0.86
CA VAL A 205 -6.61 4.97 0.93
C VAL A 205 -6.97 5.67 -0.38
N GLY A 206 -6.07 6.49 -0.93
CA GLY A 206 -6.27 7.15 -2.22
C GLY A 206 -6.51 6.16 -3.36
N SER A 207 -5.71 5.08 -3.44
CA SER A 207 -5.86 4.03 -4.46
C SER A 207 -7.20 3.30 -4.33
N ALA A 208 -7.61 2.97 -3.11
CA ALA A 208 -8.91 2.32 -2.85
C ALA A 208 -10.07 3.24 -3.24
N LEU A 209 -10.00 4.54 -2.92
CA LEU A 209 -11.01 5.53 -3.31
C LEU A 209 -11.14 5.66 -4.82
N VAL A 210 -10.03 5.73 -5.56
CA VAL A 210 -10.05 5.79 -7.03
C VAL A 210 -10.67 4.53 -7.62
N ALA A 211 -10.31 3.35 -7.11
CA ALA A 211 -10.86 2.09 -7.57
C ALA A 211 -12.37 1.99 -7.31
N MET A 212 -12.83 2.35 -6.09
CA MET A 212 -14.26 2.38 -5.74
C MET A 212 -15.03 3.40 -6.57
N ALA A 213 -14.49 4.59 -6.79
CA ALA A 213 -15.12 5.63 -7.62
C ALA A 213 -15.31 5.17 -9.06
N ASN A 214 -14.29 4.53 -9.65
CA ASN A 214 -14.38 3.97 -11.00
C ASN A 214 -15.37 2.81 -11.09
N LEU A 215 -15.41 1.91 -10.10
CA LEU A 215 -16.39 0.82 -10.06
C LEU A 215 -17.81 1.37 -10.00
N LEU A 216 -18.08 2.31 -9.11
CA LEU A 216 -19.39 2.95 -8.98
C LEU A 216 -19.78 3.65 -10.28
N ARG A 217 -18.86 4.39 -10.89
CA ARG A 217 -19.06 5.01 -12.20
C ARG A 217 -19.49 4.00 -13.25
N LEU A 218 -18.78 2.89 -13.42
CA LEU A 218 -19.12 1.86 -14.42
C LEU A 218 -20.53 1.26 -14.17
N ILE A 219 -20.88 1.03 -12.91
CA ILE A 219 -22.22 0.54 -12.53
C ILE A 219 -23.30 1.56 -12.90
N LEU A 220 -23.07 2.86 -12.62
CA LEU A 220 -24.07 3.90 -12.91
C LEU A 220 -24.23 4.13 -14.41
N VAL A 221 -23.14 4.15 -15.17
CA VAL A 221 -23.17 4.27 -16.64
C VAL A 221 -23.89 3.07 -17.27
N SER A 222 -23.62 1.86 -16.79
CA SER A 222 -24.30 0.64 -17.25
C SER A 222 -25.81 0.69 -16.99
N LYS A 223 -26.23 1.12 -15.80
CA LYS A 223 -27.66 1.23 -15.45
C LYS A 223 -28.40 2.27 -16.28
N ASN A 224 -27.79 3.42 -16.58
CA ASN A 224 -28.43 4.47 -17.37
C ASN A 224 -28.60 4.09 -18.84
N ARG A 225 -27.82 3.16 -19.37
CA ARG A 225 -28.02 2.63 -20.74
C ARG A 225 -29.04 1.50 -20.85
N LYS A 226 -29.35 0.84 -19.73
CA LYS A 226 -30.40 -0.20 -19.69
C LYS A 226 -31.84 0.41 -19.60
N ARG A 227 -31.94 1.73 -19.40
CA ARG A 227 -33.19 2.52 -19.44
C ARG A 227 -33.32 3.23 -20.77
#